data_449b8b78210a98b9bdd54193e0e8ff8e
#
_entry.id   449b8b78210a98b9bdd54193e0e8ff8e
#
_cell.length_a   1.000
_cell.length_b   1.000
_cell.length_c   1.000
_cell.angle_alpha   90.00
_cell.angle_beta   90.00
_cell.angle_gamma   90.00
#
_symmetry.space_group_name_H-M   'P 1'
#
loop_
_entity.id
_entity.type
_entity.pdbx_description
1 polymer ?
#
loop_
_entity_poly.entity_id
_entity_poly.type
_entity_poly.pdbx_seq_one_letter_code
_entity_poly.pdbx_strand_id
1 'polypeptide(L)'
;MPVLVDYVRGRVDLSNTAVVSPDAGRIRVAEKWSKKLGGAPLAFVHKTRDTTRPNVAVANRVVGDVAGKECVLVDDMIDTAGTITEAINVLTNAGTKKVIVVATHGILSDPAAKRLSESGAAEVVVTDTLPIPAEKRFEQLTVLSIAPLLARAIHEVFEDGSVTSLFN
;
A
#
# COMPACT_ATOMS: atom_id res chain seq x y z
N MET A 1 -8.98 4.61 4.79
CA MET A 1 -7.65 5.09 5.23
C MET A 1 -7.45 5.01 6.75
N PRO A 2 -8.32 5.52 7.65
CA PRO A 2 -8.02 5.51 9.11
C PRO A 2 -7.62 4.13 9.64
N VAL A 3 -8.44 3.11 9.42
CA VAL A 3 -8.19 1.72 9.87
C VAL A 3 -6.81 1.19 9.44
N LEU A 4 -6.42 1.45 8.19
CA LEU A 4 -5.13 1.01 7.65
C LEU A 4 -3.96 1.78 8.27
N VAL A 5 -4.09 3.10 8.46
CA VAL A 5 -3.06 3.95 9.07
C VAL A 5 -2.81 3.54 10.52
N ASP A 6 -3.87 3.34 11.30
CA ASP A 6 -3.77 2.94 12.70
C ASP A 6 -3.08 1.58 12.85
N TYR A 7 -3.41 0.65 11.96
CA TYR A 7 -2.73 -0.65 11.91
C TYR A 7 -1.24 -0.53 11.61
N VAL A 8 -0.89 0.23 10.54
CA VAL A 8 0.51 0.38 10.09
C VAL A 8 1.37 1.08 11.13
N ARG A 9 0.84 2.07 11.85
CA ARG A 9 1.56 2.76 12.93
C ARG A 9 2.11 1.81 13.99
N GLY A 10 1.42 0.72 14.27
CA GLY A 10 1.88 -0.31 15.22
C GLY A 10 2.86 -1.32 14.62
N ARG A 11 3.21 -1.23 13.33
CA ARG A 11 3.98 -2.23 12.58
C ARG A 11 5.31 -1.72 12.03
N VAL A 12 5.51 -0.41 12.06
CA VAL A 12 6.71 0.24 11.51
C VAL A 12 7.37 1.15 12.54
N ASP A 13 8.67 1.31 12.41
CA ASP A 13 9.41 2.36 13.11
C ASP A 13 9.21 3.68 12.35
N LEU A 14 8.35 4.56 12.87
CA LEU A 14 8.02 5.84 12.25
C LEU A 14 9.25 6.74 12.04
N SER A 15 10.30 6.60 12.85
CA SER A 15 11.54 7.36 12.71
C SER A 15 12.39 6.91 11.51
N ASN A 16 12.17 5.67 11.04
CA ASN A 16 12.89 5.07 9.91
C ASN A 16 11.97 4.55 8.81
N THR A 17 10.81 5.18 8.64
CA THR A 17 9.81 4.78 7.64
C THR A 17 9.81 5.74 6.45
N ALA A 18 9.61 5.19 5.25
CA ALA A 18 9.27 5.95 4.05
C ALA A 18 7.94 5.48 3.48
N VAL A 19 7.12 6.41 3.00
CA VAL A 19 5.89 6.10 2.26
C VAL A 19 6.20 6.07 0.78
N VAL A 20 5.79 5.02 0.09
CA VAL A 20 6.12 4.81 -1.31
C VAL A 20 4.86 4.70 -2.16
N SER A 21 4.85 5.43 -3.28
CA SER A 21 3.86 5.25 -4.33
C SER A 21 4.36 4.24 -5.38
N PRO A 22 3.55 3.28 -5.82
CA PRO A 22 3.96 2.29 -6.83
C PRO A 22 4.21 2.90 -8.22
N ASP A 23 3.71 4.11 -8.46
CA ASP A 23 3.94 4.90 -9.67
C ASP A 23 3.70 6.40 -9.43
N ALA A 24 3.98 7.22 -10.44
CA ALA A 24 3.78 8.69 -10.36
C ALA A 24 2.30 9.10 -10.26
N GLY A 25 1.36 8.27 -10.71
CA GLY A 25 -0.08 8.57 -10.71
C GLY A 25 -0.70 8.54 -9.32
N ARG A 26 -0.09 7.83 -8.37
CA ARG A 26 -0.60 7.65 -7.00
C ARG A 26 0.10 8.49 -5.94
N ILE A 27 0.98 9.42 -6.31
CA ILE A 27 1.73 10.26 -5.38
C ILE A 27 0.82 11.00 -4.39
N ARG A 28 -0.35 11.49 -4.83
CA ARG A 28 -1.31 12.18 -3.94
C ARG A 28 -1.86 11.28 -2.83
N VAL A 29 -1.97 9.99 -3.08
CA VAL A 29 -2.37 9.01 -2.04
C VAL A 29 -1.24 8.86 -1.03
N ALA A 30 -0.02 8.69 -1.52
CA ALA A 30 1.16 8.56 -0.68
C ALA A 30 1.43 9.84 0.16
N GLU A 31 1.18 11.05 -0.36
CA GLU A 31 1.25 12.30 0.40
C GLU A 31 0.30 12.32 1.60
N LYS A 32 -0.95 11.84 1.42
CA LYS A 32 -1.91 11.74 2.52
C LYS A 32 -1.43 10.76 3.60
N TRP A 33 -0.84 9.65 3.16
CA TRP A 33 -0.25 8.67 4.07
C TRP A 33 0.95 9.22 4.81
N SER A 34 1.88 9.89 4.12
CA SER A 34 3.04 10.56 4.72
C SER A 34 2.61 11.48 5.87
N LYS A 35 1.63 12.36 5.63
CA LYS A 35 1.09 13.27 6.66
C LYS A 35 0.54 12.51 7.86
N LYS A 36 -0.22 11.42 7.61
CA LYS A 36 -0.80 10.61 8.69
C LYS A 36 0.23 9.74 9.42
N LEU A 37 1.37 9.45 8.82
CA LEU A 37 2.52 8.77 9.45
C LEU A 37 3.58 9.76 9.98
N GLY A 38 3.17 10.94 10.43
CA GLY A 38 4.06 11.90 11.08
C GLY A 38 5.00 12.66 10.16
N GLY A 39 4.68 12.78 8.86
CA GLY A 39 5.53 13.43 7.87
C GLY A 39 6.64 12.52 7.33
N ALA A 40 6.45 11.22 7.36
CA ALA A 40 7.42 10.25 6.82
C ALA A 40 7.86 10.62 5.39
N PRO A 41 9.15 10.50 5.04
CA PRO A 41 9.66 10.77 3.70
C PRO A 41 8.86 10.08 2.61
N LEU A 42 8.69 10.79 1.48
CA LEU A 42 7.95 10.29 0.33
C LEU A 42 8.91 9.78 -0.75
N ALA A 43 8.59 8.62 -1.31
CA ALA A 43 9.26 8.08 -2.48
C ALA A 43 8.23 7.55 -3.50
N PHE A 44 8.65 7.32 -4.72
CA PHE A 44 7.82 6.67 -5.73
C PHE A 44 8.67 5.88 -6.73
N VAL A 45 8.06 4.88 -7.35
CA VAL A 45 8.68 4.11 -8.42
C VAL A 45 8.44 4.83 -9.75
N HIS A 46 9.51 5.28 -10.38
CA HIS A 46 9.46 5.89 -11.70
C HIS A 46 9.63 4.81 -12.78
N LYS A 47 8.62 4.68 -13.63
CA LYS A 47 8.64 3.78 -14.79
C LYS A 47 9.06 4.55 -16.03
N THR A 48 10.25 4.23 -16.56
CA THR A 48 10.70 4.80 -17.82
C THR A 48 10.26 3.86 -18.95
N ARG A 49 9.35 4.29 -19.81
CA ARG A 49 9.06 3.60 -21.07
C ARG A 49 10.00 4.16 -22.13
N ASP A 50 10.91 3.34 -22.64
CA ASP A 50 11.66 3.71 -23.86
C ASP A 50 10.70 3.62 -25.04
N THR A 51 10.21 4.76 -25.50
CA THR A 51 9.31 4.87 -26.65
C THR A 51 10.03 4.63 -27.97
N THR A 52 11.37 4.55 -27.96
CA THR A 52 12.19 4.44 -29.18
C THR A 52 12.63 3.02 -29.53
N ARG A 53 12.53 2.08 -28.57
CA ARG A 53 12.93 0.68 -28.78
C ARG A 53 11.85 -0.28 -28.22
N PRO A 54 10.99 -0.85 -29.07
CA PRO A 54 10.11 -1.93 -28.63
C PRO A 54 10.97 -3.11 -28.15
N ASN A 55 10.70 -3.61 -26.93
CA ASN A 55 11.38 -4.72 -26.25
C ASN A 55 12.69 -4.39 -25.49
N VAL A 56 13.03 -3.15 -25.23
CA VAL A 56 14.11 -2.83 -24.27
C VAL A 56 13.52 -2.76 -22.86
N ALA A 57 14.14 -3.51 -21.92
CA ALA A 57 13.71 -3.56 -20.53
C ALA A 57 13.61 -2.14 -19.94
N VAL A 58 12.44 -1.83 -19.39
CA VAL A 58 12.17 -0.57 -18.72
C VAL A 58 12.99 -0.54 -17.42
N ALA A 59 13.91 0.40 -17.28
CA ALA A 59 14.63 0.60 -16.05
C ALA A 59 13.73 1.33 -15.05
N ASN A 60 13.04 0.56 -14.20
CA ASN A 60 12.31 1.13 -13.08
C ASN A 60 13.30 1.58 -12.00
N ARG A 61 13.15 2.78 -11.48
CA ARG A 61 13.99 3.31 -10.40
C ARG A 61 13.15 3.92 -9.30
N VAL A 62 13.66 3.91 -8.08
CA VAL A 62 13.08 4.67 -6.97
C VAL A 62 13.52 6.12 -7.07
N VAL A 63 12.59 7.03 -6.89
CA VAL A 63 12.84 8.45 -6.65
C VAL A 63 12.48 8.73 -5.20
N GLY A 64 13.44 9.16 -4.41
CA GLY A 64 13.35 9.33 -2.96
C GLY A 64 14.33 8.42 -2.21
N ASP A 65 14.54 8.70 -0.93
CA ASP A 65 15.46 7.96 -0.08
C ASP A 65 14.73 6.81 0.63
N VAL A 66 15.09 5.57 0.27
CA VAL A 66 14.49 4.32 0.78
C VAL A 66 15.51 3.34 1.34
N ALA A 67 16.83 3.58 1.12
CA ALA A 67 17.87 2.66 1.56
C ALA A 67 17.89 2.53 3.09
N GLY A 68 17.88 1.30 3.59
CA GLY A 68 17.83 0.99 5.02
C GLY A 68 16.53 1.32 5.74
N LYS A 69 15.50 1.83 5.04
CA LYS A 69 14.21 2.20 5.63
C LYS A 69 13.17 1.08 5.57
N GLU A 70 12.18 1.18 6.43
CA GLU A 70 10.93 0.42 6.33
C GLU A 70 10.00 1.16 5.36
N CYS A 71 9.61 0.52 4.26
CA CYS A 71 8.79 1.15 3.23
C CYS A 71 7.33 0.71 3.35
N VAL A 72 6.43 1.70 3.39
CA VAL A 72 4.99 1.49 3.30
C VAL A 72 4.57 1.80 1.87
N LEU A 73 4.38 0.76 1.06
CA LEU A 73 3.95 0.86 -0.34
C LEU A 73 2.43 0.94 -0.37
N VAL A 74 1.90 2.10 -0.80
CA VAL A 74 0.47 2.41 -0.69
C VAL A 74 -0.22 2.51 -2.04
N ASP A 75 -1.36 1.84 -2.17
CA ASP A 75 -2.24 1.93 -3.34
C ASP A 75 -3.71 2.00 -2.90
N ASP A 76 -4.64 2.23 -3.83
CA ASP A 76 -6.08 2.14 -3.58
C ASP A 76 -6.60 0.70 -3.71
N MET A 77 -6.08 -0.05 -4.67
CA MET A 77 -6.49 -1.44 -4.90
C MET A 77 -5.34 -2.32 -5.40
N ILE A 78 -5.45 -3.60 -5.11
CA ILE A 78 -4.58 -4.64 -5.68
C ILE A 78 -5.46 -5.56 -6.52
N ASP A 79 -5.27 -5.51 -7.84
CA ASP A 79 -5.93 -6.43 -8.77
C ASP A 79 -5.02 -7.63 -9.08
N THR A 80 -4.27 -7.64 -10.16
CA THR A 80 -3.35 -8.74 -10.53
C THR A 80 -1.99 -8.71 -9.85
N ALA A 81 -1.75 -7.69 -9.01
CA ALA A 81 -0.52 -7.41 -8.27
C ALA A 81 0.75 -7.16 -9.12
N GLY A 82 0.65 -7.08 -10.44
CA GLY A 82 1.82 -6.86 -11.28
C GLY A 82 2.60 -5.59 -10.94
N THR A 83 1.92 -4.45 -10.82
CA THR A 83 2.53 -3.16 -10.45
C THR A 83 3.16 -3.20 -9.05
N ILE A 84 2.47 -3.83 -8.10
CA ILE A 84 2.93 -3.93 -6.70
C ILE A 84 4.18 -4.78 -6.59
N THR A 85 4.20 -5.97 -7.21
CA THR A 85 5.37 -6.87 -7.16
C THR A 85 6.59 -6.27 -7.87
N GLU A 86 6.37 -5.56 -8.97
CA GLU A 86 7.43 -4.83 -9.65
C GLU A 86 8.00 -3.71 -8.75
N ALA A 87 7.14 -2.96 -8.06
CA ALA A 87 7.57 -1.93 -7.12
C ALA A 87 8.34 -2.52 -5.92
N ILE A 88 7.92 -3.67 -5.38
CA ILE A 88 8.64 -4.36 -4.30
C ILE A 88 10.04 -4.74 -4.77
N ASN A 89 10.20 -5.33 -5.97
CA ASN A 89 11.50 -5.69 -6.51
C ASN A 89 12.44 -4.48 -6.65
N VAL A 90 11.92 -3.35 -7.14
CA VAL A 90 12.69 -2.10 -7.27
C VAL A 90 13.12 -1.57 -5.91
N LEU A 91 12.24 -1.61 -4.91
CA LEU A 91 12.53 -1.20 -3.53
C LEU A 91 13.59 -2.11 -2.88
N THR A 92 13.46 -3.42 -3.02
CA THR A 92 14.41 -4.40 -2.50
C THR A 92 15.80 -4.18 -3.10
N ASN A 93 15.88 -3.96 -4.42
CA ASN A 93 17.13 -3.65 -5.11
C ASN A 93 17.72 -2.30 -4.69
N ALA A 94 16.90 -1.36 -4.24
CA ALA A 94 17.33 -0.08 -3.66
C ALA A 94 17.78 -0.19 -2.18
N GLY A 95 17.79 -1.40 -1.61
CA GLY A 95 18.32 -1.66 -0.26
C GLY A 95 17.34 -1.32 0.86
N THR A 96 16.03 -1.41 0.65
CA THR A 96 15.05 -1.25 1.73
C THR A 96 15.18 -2.35 2.77
N LYS A 97 14.94 -2.02 4.04
CA LYS A 97 14.97 -2.98 5.15
C LYS A 97 13.74 -3.90 5.14
N LYS A 98 12.57 -3.34 4.81
CA LYS A 98 11.27 -4.01 4.91
C LYS A 98 10.27 -3.33 3.98
N VAL A 99 9.38 -4.08 3.35
CA VAL A 99 8.26 -3.54 2.58
C VAL A 99 6.95 -4.08 3.13
N ILE A 100 6.06 -3.17 3.53
CA ILE A 100 4.66 -3.47 3.85
C ILE A 100 3.81 -2.86 2.73
N VAL A 101 3.00 -3.68 2.10
CA VAL A 101 2.05 -3.26 1.06
C VAL A 101 0.71 -2.95 1.72
N VAL A 102 0.09 -1.83 1.36
CA VAL A 102 -1.20 -1.43 1.92
C VAL A 102 -2.13 -0.97 0.81
N ALA A 103 -3.31 -1.56 0.74
CA ALA A 103 -4.37 -1.11 -0.17
C ALA A 103 -5.74 -1.18 0.50
N THR A 104 -6.67 -0.34 0.03
CA THR A 104 -8.05 -0.40 0.54
C THR A 104 -8.75 -1.64 -0.01
N HIS A 105 -8.65 -1.91 -1.31
CA HIS A 105 -9.39 -2.97 -1.97
C HIS A 105 -8.46 -4.11 -2.41
N GLY A 106 -8.69 -5.30 -1.88
CA GLY A 106 -8.02 -6.53 -2.32
C GLY A 106 -8.92 -7.30 -3.31
N ILE A 107 -8.83 -6.98 -4.61
CA ILE A 107 -9.54 -7.71 -5.67
C ILE A 107 -8.89 -9.09 -5.83
N LEU A 108 -7.56 -9.09 -5.83
CA LEU A 108 -6.71 -10.27 -5.90
C LEU A 108 -7.08 -11.22 -7.06
N SER A 109 -7.26 -10.65 -8.25
CA SER A 109 -7.45 -11.44 -9.47
C SER A 109 -6.21 -12.28 -9.75
N ASP A 110 -6.40 -13.49 -10.26
CA ASP A 110 -5.29 -14.36 -10.61
C ASP A 110 -4.31 -13.68 -11.59
N PRO A 111 -3.00 -13.82 -11.32
CA PRO A 111 -2.32 -14.63 -10.30
C PRO A 111 -1.83 -13.83 -9.07
N ALA A 112 -2.59 -12.86 -8.56
CA ALA A 112 -2.16 -11.91 -7.52
C ALA A 112 -1.67 -12.59 -6.22
N ALA A 113 -2.43 -13.54 -5.69
CA ALA A 113 -2.08 -14.23 -4.45
C ALA A 113 -0.70 -14.89 -4.54
N LYS A 114 -0.43 -15.61 -5.64
CA LYS A 114 0.87 -16.22 -5.90
C LYS A 114 1.98 -15.18 -6.02
N ARG A 115 1.76 -14.13 -6.82
CA ARG A 115 2.75 -13.06 -7.01
C ARG A 115 3.12 -12.39 -5.70
N LEU A 116 2.13 -12.10 -4.85
CA LEU A 116 2.35 -11.42 -3.58
C LEU A 116 3.05 -12.32 -2.56
N SER A 117 2.68 -13.58 -2.47
CA SER A 117 3.34 -14.55 -1.58
C SER A 117 4.82 -14.77 -1.93
N GLU A 118 5.20 -14.64 -3.20
CA GLU A 118 6.55 -14.80 -3.70
C GLU A 118 7.33 -13.45 -3.81
N SER A 119 6.69 -12.31 -3.52
CA SER A 119 7.23 -10.98 -3.79
C SER A 119 8.32 -10.51 -2.82
N GLY A 120 8.44 -11.15 -1.66
CA GLY A 120 9.32 -10.68 -0.58
C GLY A 120 8.74 -9.53 0.26
N ALA A 121 7.46 -9.16 0.07
CA ALA A 121 6.77 -8.28 1.00
C ALA A 121 6.71 -8.90 2.39
N ALA A 122 7.00 -8.12 3.42
CA ALA A 122 6.89 -8.59 4.80
C ALA A 122 5.42 -8.78 5.21
N GLU A 123 4.54 -7.94 4.68
CA GLU A 123 3.11 -8.00 4.92
C GLU A 123 2.35 -7.32 3.78
N VAL A 124 1.16 -7.84 3.47
CA VAL A 124 0.19 -7.24 2.54
C VAL A 124 -1.10 -7.00 3.30
N VAL A 125 -1.46 -5.74 3.47
CA VAL A 125 -2.62 -5.33 4.28
C VAL A 125 -3.70 -4.77 3.38
N VAL A 126 -4.88 -5.37 3.44
CA VAL A 126 -6.08 -4.89 2.74
C VAL A 126 -7.27 -4.83 3.69
N THR A 127 -8.38 -4.29 3.25
CA THR A 127 -9.61 -4.29 4.03
C THR A 127 -10.63 -5.29 3.47
N ASP A 128 -11.63 -5.62 4.29
CA ASP A 128 -12.77 -6.46 3.92
C ASP A 128 -13.86 -5.73 3.11
N THR A 129 -13.49 -4.64 2.43
CA THR A 129 -14.41 -3.94 1.49
C THR A 129 -14.85 -4.83 0.33
N LEU A 130 -14.08 -5.87 0.03
CA LEU A 130 -14.42 -6.95 -0.88
C LEU A 130 -14.19 -8.30 -0.17
N PRO A 131 -15.03 -9.30 -0.41
CA PRO A 131 -14.83 -10.62 0.17
C PRO A 131 -13.57 -11.27 -0.44
N ILE A 132 -12.70 -11.79 0.43
CA ILE A 132 -11.50 -12.51 0.01
C ILE A 132 -11.69 -13.98 0.34
N PRO A 133 -11.95 -14.82 -0.65
CA PRO A 133 -12.16 -16.24 -0.47
C PRO A 133 -10.89 -16.96 0.01
N ALA A 134 -11.06 -18.14 0.62
CA ALA A 134 -9.98 -18.85 1.29
C ALA A 134 -8.81 -19.20 0.34
N GLU A 135 -9.10 -19.53 -0.90
CA GLU A 135 -8.12 -19.89 -1.92
C GLU A 135 -7.22 -18.72 -2.35
N LYS A 136 -7.61 -17.48 -2.06
CA LYS A 136 -6.80 -16.27 -2.32
C LYS A 136 -6.00 -15.81 -1.10
N ARG A 137 -6.10 -16.53 0.01
CA ARG A 137 -5.35 -16.19 1.22
C ARG A 137 -3.95 -16.79 1.16
N PHE A 138 -2.98 -16.04 1.67
CA PHE A 138 -1.57 -16.44 1.79
C PHE A 138 -1.01 -15.92 3.11
N GLU A 139 0.12 -16.44 3.55
CA GLU A 139 0.68 -16.21 4.89
C GLU A 139 0.86 -14.72 5.23
N GLN A 140 1.35 -13.92 4.30
CA GLN A 140 1.62 -12.51 4.51
C GLN A 140 0.38 -11.61 4.41
N LEU A 141 -0.79 -12.17 4.06
CA LEU A 141 -2.01 -11.37 3.86
C LEU A 141 -2.73 -11.10 5.19
N THR A 142 -2.88 -9.82 5.50
CA THR A 142 -3.72 -9.33 6.60
C THR A 142 -4.96 -8.63 6.04
N VAL A 143 -6.13 -9.03 6.51
CA VAL A 143 -7.42 -8.43 6.12
C VAL A 143 -8.02 -7.73 7.32
N LEU A 144 -8.19 -6.40 7.23
CA LEU A 144 -8.74 -5.57 8.29
C LEU A 144 -10.22 -5.31 8.06
N SER A 145 -11.03 -5.41 9.11
CA SER A 145 -12.45 -5.09 8.99
C SER A 145 -12.71 -3.59 9.03
N ILE A 146 -13.55 -3.11 8.08
CA ILE A 146 -14.08 -1.76 8.08
C ILE A 146 -15.39 -1.64 8.86
N ALA A 147 -15.95 -2.74 9.38
CA ALA A 147 -17.23 -2.74 10.08
C ALA A 147 -17.28 -1.75 11.26
N PRO A 148 -16.24 -1.62 12.11
CA PRO A 148 -16.26 -0.61 13.18
C PRO A 148 -16.31 0.83 12.67
N LEU A 149 -15.67 1.12 11.52
CA LEU A 149 -15.72 2.45 10.90
C LEU A 149 -17.10 2.74 10.34
N LEU A 150 -17.71 1.75 9.67
CA LEU A 150 -19.07 1.88 9.15
C LEU A 150 -20.11 2.04 10.28
N ALA A 151 -19.99 1.26 11.36
CA ALA A 151 -20.87 1.38 12.52
C ALA A 151 -20.82 2.78 13.12
N ARG A 152 -19.62 3.35 13.27
CA ARG A 152 -19.48 4.75 13.75
C ARG A 152 -20.08 5.75 12.76
N ALA A 153 -19.88 5.56 11.46
CA ALA A 153 -20.46 6.46 10.47
C ALA A 153 -22.00 6.44 10.49
N ILE A 154 -22.60 5.27 10.66
CA ILE A 154 -24.03 5.11 10.81
C ILE A 154 -24.52 5.80 12.10
N HIS A 155 -23.81 5.60 13.21
CA HIS A 155 -24.13 6.25 14.48
C HIS A 155 -24.13 7.78 14.37
N GLU A 156 -23.08 8.36 13.78
CA GLU A 156 -22.97 9.81 13.56
C GLU A 156 -24.16 10.35 12.73
N VAL A 157 -24.62 9.60 11.73
CA VAL A 157 -25.79 10.00 10.92
C VAL A 157 -27.06 9.99 11.76
N PHE A 158 -27.25 9.01 12.64
CA PHE A 158 -28.43 8.92 13.51
C PHE A 158 -28.45 9.98 14.61
N GLU A 159 -27.29 10.42 15.09
CA GLU A 159 -27.14 11.43 16.14
C GLU A 159 -26.95 12.85 15.59
N ASP A 160 -27.24 13.09 14.31
CA ASP A 160 -26.99 14.37 13.62
C ASP A 160 -25.55 14.89 13.78
N GLY A 161 -24.60 13.96 13.98
CA GLY A 161 -23.18 14.23 14.15
C GLY A 161 -22.43 14.41 12.84
N SER A 162 -21.09 14.50 12.93
CA SER A 162 -20.24 14.75 11.77
C SER A 162 -19.48 13.49 11.33
N VAL A 163 -19.87 12.90 10.22
CA VAL A 163 -19.14 11.77 9.59
C VAL A 163 -17.72 12.17 9.20
N THR A 164 -17.46 13.45 8.87
CA THR A 164 -16.13 13.95 8.51
C THR A 164 -15.11 13.81 9.65
N SER A 165 -15.57 13.85 10.91
CA SER A 165 -14.72 13.67 12.10
C SER A 165 -13.99 12.33 12.13
N LEU A 166 -14.55 11.29 11.48
CA LEU A 166 -14.00 9.95 11.41
C LEU A 166 -12.77 9.83 10.49
N PHE A 167 -12.47 10.86 9.69
CA PHE A 167 -11.41 10.84 8.70
C PHE A 167 -10.29 11.85 8.96
N ASN A 168 -10.38 12.60 10.05
CA ASN A 168 -9.39 13.61 10.48
C ASN A 168 -8.20 12.98 11.22
#